data_aeb5c3c57f64ebe495248ca18bb865ce
#
_entry.id   aeb5c3c57f64ebe495248ca18bb865ce
#
_cell.length_a   1.000
_cell.length_b   1.000
_cell.length_c   1.000
_cell.angle_alpha   90.00
_cell.angle_beta   90.00
_cell.angle_gamma   90.00
#
_symmetry.space_group_name_H-M   'P 1'
#
loop_
_entity.id
_entity.type
_entity.pdbx_description
1 polymer ?
#
loop_
_entity_poly.entity_id
_entity_poly.type
_entity_poly.pdbx_seq_one_letter_code
_entity_poly.pdbx_strand_id
1 'polypeptide(L)'
;AWLLIEATQVPVSRLMNEQISNSAFDWKLSLGFIILLPLVTSIYPYIRYNYLPPIVSIRSITSNRHAITVRMTFLFFQYVITILLLILSFYFGKQLHFLLTTSPGYRTERILRAELLHENKNYLRSETEEKRNERFARQDRIKQLLNECPHIEMWMSSHYSILRGSSICMLLNDQDTRQPMLTLFPSPQFFQLYDLKVLEGEIPQKFEGWSDYKMVLNKAAMKAMGYAQLEDAFVRSESPLWISVSEKGEMEEGGTKLMPVVAVIDDYYPSHLTEGIKPMAFVVGPSSGNSDFLIAVNPDKEKEVIEYLKKTEKEIYNTEDFTYTWLTDEVHKLYAQDRQTANIYFVFALIAIIISCLGLFGLSLFDIRQRYREIAIRKVNGAGMKDLYLLLFRKYIKVIGCAFVLAVPLAHYLIYMYTQDFVLKTPIGIGIYLAVLAIISFISSSTVIWQIHKAAQIDPAKIIRSE
;
A
#
# COMPACT_ATOMS: atom_id res chain seq x y z
N ALA A 1 -4.57 28.47 -11.80
CA ALA A 1 -3.71 27.36 -11.38
C ALA A 1 -3.38 27.46 -9.90
N TRP A 2 -2.81 28.60 -9.41
CA TRP A 2 -2.42 28.78 -8.01
C TRP A 2 -3.58 28.59 -7.02
N LEU A 3 -4.71 29.26 -7.23
CA LEU A 3 -5.92 29.09 -6.40
C LEU A 3 -6.44 27.63 -6.40
N LEU A 4 -6.27 26.91 -7.50
CA LEU A 4 -6.63 25.50 -7.60
C LEU A 4 -5.67 24.63 -6.79
N ILE A 5 -4.37 24.89 -6.82
CA ILE A 5 -3.35 24.17 -6.03
C ILE A 5 -3.65 24.37 -4.54
N GLU A 6 -3.89 25.61 -4.10
CA GLU A 6 -4.18 25.94 -2.71
C GLU A 6 -5.50 25.33 -2.23
N ALA A 7 -6.55 25.38 -3.05
CA ALA A 7 -7.84 24.77 -2.74
C ALA A 7 -7.79 23.22 -2.69
N THR A 8 -6.90 22.60 -3.47
CA THR A 8 -6.76 21.14 -3.50
C THR A 8 -5.69 20.59 -2.55
N GLN A 9 -4.83 21.43 -2.00
CA GLN A 9 -3.73 21.03 -1.12
C GLN A 9 -4.22 20.24 0.10
N VAL A 10 -5.23 20.75 0.82
CA VAL A 10 -5.77 20.09 2.01
C VAL A 10 -6.46 18.76 1.70
N PRO A 11 -7.38 18.67 0.71
CA PRO A 11 -7.96 17.38 0.31
C PRO A 11 -6.92 16.38 -0.18
N VAL A 12 -5.93 16.81 -0.97
CA VAL A 12 -4.88 15.94 -1.50
C VAL A 12 -3.94 15.47 -0.40
N SER A 13 -3.54 16.35 0.53
CA SER A 13 -2.70 15.95 1.67
C SER A 13 -3.40 14.93 2.58
N ARG A 14 -4.72 15.07 2.78
CA ARG A 14 -5.51 14.07 3.53
C ARG A 14 -5.58 12.72 2.80
N LEU A 15 -5.75 12.74 1.47
CA LEU A 15 -5.76 11.51 0.66
C LEU A 15 -4.39 10.82 0.63
N MET A 16 -3.32 11.60 0.63
CA MET A 16 -1.94 11.10 0.61
C MET A 16 -1.38 10.78 2.00
N ASN A 17 -2.10 11.18 3.06
CA ASN A 17 -1.67 11.06 4.45
C ASN A 17 -0.27 11.68 4.71
N GLU A 18 0.04 12.75 3.98
CA GLU A 18 1.27 13.52 4.13
C GLU A 18 0.97 15.02 4.16
N GLN A 19 1.75 15.75 4.94
CA GLN A 19 1.68 17.21 4.95
C GLN A 19 2.42 17.75 3.72
N ILE A 20 1.66 18.12 2.70
CA ILE A 20 2.20 18.81 1.53
C ILE A 20 2.48 20.26 1.95
N SER A 21 3.73 20.58 2.23
CA SER A 21 4.17 21.96 2.50
C SER A 21 4.76 22.56 1.24
N ASN A 22 4.33 23.79 0.90
CA ASN A 22 4.93 24.55 -0.21
C ASN A 22 6.34 24.98 0.16
N SER A 23 7.34 24.36 -0.45
CA SER A 23 8.74 24.74 -0.29
C SER A 23 9.13 25.89 -1.24
N ALA A 24 10.24 26.58 -0.93
CA ALA A 24 10.80 27.56 -1.85
C ALA A 24 11.20 26.98 -3.21
N PHE A 25 11.44 25.67 -3.27
CA PHE A 25 11.69 24.93 -4.50
C PHE A 25 10.44 24.81 -5.36
N ASP A 26 9.29 24.55 -4.76
CA ASP A 26 7.99 24.43 -5.45
C ASP A 26 7.59 25.74 -6.10
N TRP A 27 7.86 26.86 -5.45
CA TRP A 27 7.66 28.19 -6.00
C TRP A 27 8.52 28.46 -7.24
N LYS A 28 9.81 28.12 -7.19
CA LYS A 28 10.73 28.26 -8.33
C LYS A 28 10.31 27.38 -9.49
N LEU A 29 9.88 26.15 -9.21
CA LEU A 29 9.42 25.18 -10.20
C LEU A 29 8.12 25.65 -10.84
N SER A 30 7.15 26.12 -10.04
CA SER A 30 5.89 26.70 -10.53
C SER A 30 6.11 27.93 -11.40
N LEU A 31 7.00 28.84 -10.99
CA LEU A 31 7.36 30.01 -11.79
C LEU A 31 8.05 29.61 -13.11
N GLY A 32 8.92 28.60 -13.05
CA GLY A 32 9.55 28.02 -14.24
C GLY A 32 8.52 27.48 -15.22
N PHE A 33 7.51 26.74 -14.76
CA PHE A 33 6.43 26.23 -15.60
C PHE A 33 5.56 27.35 -16.17
N ILE A 34 5.21 28.38 -15.38
CA ILE A 34 4.42 29.53 -15.84
C ILE A 34 5.11 30.28 -16.98
N ILE A 35 6.44 30.35 -16.99
CA ILE A 35 7.23 31.03 -18.03
C ILE A 35 7.49 30.07 -19.21
N LEU A 36 7.92 28.84 -18.92
CA LEU A 36 8.36 27.88 -19.95
C LEU A 36 7.19 27.39 -20.81
N LEU A 37 6.02 27.14 -20.21
CA LEU A 37 4.89 26.56 -20.91
C LEU A 37 4.30 27.48 -21.98
N PRO A 38 4.06 28.79 -21.74
CA PRO A 38 3.70 29.75 -22.80
C PRO A 38 4.79 29.92 -23.86
N LEU A 39 6.08 29.91 -23.47
CA LEU A 39 7.19 29.98 -24.42
C LEU A 39 7.18 28.78 -25.37
N VAL A 40 7.11 27.56 -24.85
CA VAL A 40 7.07 26.34 -25.66
C VAL A 40 5.81 26.30 -26.56
N THR A 41 4.65 26.66 -26.01
CA THR A 41 3.40 26.68 -26.78
C THR A 41 3.35 27.77 -27.86
N SER A 42 4.08 28.89 -27.69
CA SER A 42 4.16 29.97 -28.66
C SER A 42 5.16 29.72 -29.78
N ILE A 43 6.15 28.83 -29.59
CA ILE A 43 7.16 28.49 -30.61
C ILE A 43 6.51 27.96 -31.89
N TYR A 44 5.54 27.05 -31.75
CA TYR A 44 4.85 26.45 -32.92
C TYR A 44 4.07 27.48 -33.76
N PRO A 45 3.20 28.34 -33.20
CA PRO A 45 2.58 29.43 -33.94
C PRO A 45 3.58 30.40 -34.54
N TYR A 46 4.64 30.81 -33.77
CA TYR A 46 5.66 31.72 -34.23
C TYR A 46 6.41 31.22 -35.46
N ILE A 47 6.90 29.98 -35.42
CA ILE A 47 7.56 29.35 -36.58
C ILE A 47 6.62 29.26 -37.77
N ARG A 48 5.38 28.87 -37.53
CA ARG A 48 4.39 28.72 -38.60
C ARG A 48 4.02 30.05 -39.26
N TYR A 49 3.86 31.13 -38.50
CA TYR A 49 3.49 32.45 -39.07
C TYR A 49 4.67 33.14 -39.76
N ASN A 50 5.90 32.98 -39.26
CA ASN A 50 7.06 33.60 -39.86
C ASN A 50 7.54 32.95 -41.16
N TYR A 51 7.31 31.65 -41.36
CA TYR A 51 7.83 30.92 -42.53
C TYR A 51 6.74 30.63 -43.59
N LEU A 52 5.49 31.05 -43.39
CA LEU A 52 4.44 30.89 -44.40
C LEU A 52 4.37 32.14 -45.29
N PRO A 53 4.48 32.00 -46.62
CA PRO A 53 4.29 33.14 -47.54
C PRO A 53 2.88 33.70 -47.39
N PRO A 54 2.69 35.04 -47.43
CA PRO A 54 1.37 35.69 -47.25
C PRO A 54 0.25 35.17 -48.19
N ILE A 55 0.63 34.82 -49.44
CA ILE A 55 -0.30 34.26 -50.42
C ILE A 55 -0.87 32.88 -50.04
N VAL A 56 -0.10 32.08 -49.31
CA VAL A 56 -0.54 30.78 -48.78
C VAL A 56 -1.49 30.95 -47.62
N SER A 57 -1.35 31.99 -46.80
CA SER A 57 -2.26 32.28 -45.69
C SER A 57 -3.66 32.71 -46.19
N ILE A 58 -3.78 33.40 -47.30
CA ILE A 58 -5.09 33.81 -47.91
C ILE A 58 -5.77 32.63 -48.62
N ARG A 59 -4.99 31.74 -49.27
CA ARG A 59 -5.51 30.54 -49.91
C ARG A 59 -5.76 29.35 -48.94
N SER A 60 -5.16 29.34 -47.79
CA SER A 60 -5.22 28.21 -46.82
C SER A 60 -6.53 28.10 -46.03
N ILE A 61 -7.53 28.94 -46.32
CA ILE A 61 -8.89 28.78 -45.75
C ILE A 61 -9.47 27.38 -46.13
N THR A 62 -8.99 26.75 -47.19
CA THR A 62 -9.45 25.42 -47.64
C THR A 62 -8.59 24.22 -47.20
N SER A 63 -7.38 24.40 -46.66
CA SER A 63 -6.50 23.26 -46.35
C SER A 63 -6.11 23.18 -44.85
N ASN A 64 -7.11 22.88 -44.01
CA ASN A 64 -6.91 22.78 -42.55
C ASN A 64 -6.49 21.35 -42.09
N ARG A 65 -6.05 20.46 -43.00
CA ARG A 65 -5.71 19.06 -42.71
C ARG A 65 -4.55 18.97 -41.65
N HIS A 66 -3.49 19.77 -41.81
CA HIS A 66 -2.37 19.77 -40.88
C HIS A 66 -2.76 20.19 -39.45
N ALA A 67 -3.60 21.22 -39.32
CA ALA A 67 -4.06 21.67 -37.98
C ALA A 67 -4.92 20.61 -37.27
N ILE A 68 -5.73 19.87 -38.05
CA ILE A 68 -6.53 18.76 -37.52
C ILE A 68 -5.62 17.62 -37.08
N THR A 69 -4.59 17.27 -37.85
CA THR A 69 -3.65 16.18 -37.52
C THR A 69 -2.90 16.47 -36.23
N VAL A 70 -2.34 17.67 -36.06
CA VAL A 70 -1.62 18.07 -34.82
C VAL A 70 -2.52 17.96 -33.57
N ARG A 71 -3.75 18.42 -33.68
CA ARG A 71 -4.72 18.32 -32.57
C ARG A 71 -5.10 16.88 -32.24
N MET A 72 -5.27 16.03 -33.26
CA MET A 72 -5.55 14.61 -33.05
C MET A 72 -4.35 13.88 -32.44
N THR A 73 -3.13 14.25 -32.81
CA THR A 73 -1.91 13.73 -32.18
C THR A 73 -1.83 14.11 -30.71
N PHE A 74 -2.16 15.37 -30.39
CA PHE A 74 -2.19 15.80 -28.99
C PHE A 74 -3.23 15.03 -28.18
N LEU A 75 -4.44 14.85 -28.71
CA LEU A 75 -5.50 14.07 -28.11
C LEU A 75 -5.10 12.59 -27.94
N PHE A 76 -4.38 12.03 -28.92
CA PHE A 76 -3.84 10.67 -28.84
C PHE A 76 -2.91 10.49 -27.64
N PHE A 77 -1.89 11.35 -27.47
CA PHE A 77 -0.99 11.29 -26.33
C PHE A 77 -1.72 11.51 -25.00
N GLN A 78 -2.68 12.41 -24.96
CA GLN A 78 -3.52 12.65 -23.83
C GLN A 78 -4.31 11.40 -23.42
N TYR A 79 -4.91 10.69 -24.37
CA TYR A 79 -5.58 9.40 -24.10
C TYR A 79 -4.59 8.31 -23.67
N VAL A 80 -3.40 8.25 -24.26
CA VAL A 80 -2.37 7.29 -23.83
C VAL A 80 -2.04 7.47 -22.35
N ILE A 81 -1.79 8.71 -21.93
CA ILE A 81 -1.49 9.02 -20.52
C ILE A 81 -2.70 8.70 -19.62
N THR A 82 -3.91 9.07 -20.02
CA THR A 82 -5.12 8.83 -19.23
C THR A 82 -5.41 7.34 -19.08
N ILE A 83 -5.31 6.56 -20.15
CA ILE A 83 -5.51 5.11 -20.11
C ILE A 83 -4.43 4.46 -19.24
N LEU A 84 -3.17 4.88 -19.39
CA LEU A 84 -2.06 4.41 -18.59
C LEU A 84 -2.32 4.61 -17.09
N LEU A 85 -2.63 5.84 -16.69
CA LEU A 85 -2.89 6.19 -15.29
C LEU A 85 -4.11 5.47 -14.73
N LEU A 86 -5.15 5.26 -15.52
CA LEU A 86 -6.31 4.49 -15.12
C LEU A 86 -5.97 3.01 -14.88
N ILE A 87 -5.21 2.38 -15.79
CA ILE A 87 -4.78 0.99 -15.61
C ILE A 87 -3.95 0.85 -14.34
N LEU A 88 -2.98 1.76 -14.11
CA LEU A 88 -2.15 1.76 -12.92
C LEU A 88 -3.00 1.97 -11.66
N SER A 89 -3.94 2.92 -11.66
CA SER A 89 -4.84 3.19 -10.53
C SER A 89 -5.67 1.96 -10.16
N PHE A 90 -6.30 1.30 -11.14
CA PHE A 90 -7.08 0.08 -10.90
C PHE A 90 -6.21 -1.08 -10.42
N TYR A 91 -5.01 -1.22 -10.98
CA TYR A 91 -4.09 -2.28 -10.57
C TYR A 91 -3.63 -2.09 -9.12
N PHE A 92 -3.11 -0.90 -8.76
CA PHE A 92 -2.64 -0.63 -7.40
C PHE A 92 -3.76 -0.66 -6.38
N GLY A 93 -4.97 -0.20 -6.73
CA GLY A 93 -6.15 -0.37 -5.89
C GLY A 93 -6.49 -1.84 -5.63
N LYS A 94 -6.44 -2.69 -6.67
CA LYS A 94 -6.65 -4.14 -6.55
C LYS A 94 -5.54 -4.81 -5.73
N GLN A 95 -4.27 -4.44 -5.95
CA GLN A 95 -3.13 -4.95 -5.21
C GLN A 95 -3.23 -4.60 -3.73
N LEU A 96 -3.56 -3.36 -3.40
CA LEU A 96 -3.78 -2.93 -2.02
C LEU A 96 -4.91 -3.71 -1.35
N HIS A 97 -6.04 -3.87 -2.05
CA HIS A 97 -7.15 -4.67 -1.53
C HIS A 97 -6.73 -6.11 -1.25
N PHE A 98 -5.98 -6.72 -2.17
CA PHE A 98 -5.44 -8.06 -1.99
C PHE A 98 -4.52 -8.14 -0.76
N LEU A 99 -3.58 -7.20 -0.59
CA LEU A 99 -2.65 -7.18 0.54
C LEU A 99 -3.39 -7.02 1.88
N LEU A 100 -4.44 -6.20 1.92
CA LEU A 100 -5.23 -5.95 3.14
C LEU A 100 -6.22 -7.09 3.49
N THR A 101 -6.58 -7.92 2.50
CA THR A 101 -7.56 -9.02 2.71
C THR A 101 -6.92 -10.41 2.80
N THR A 102 -5.64 -10.52 2.43
CA THR A 102 -4.92 -11.79 2.54
C THR A 102 -4.51 -12.01 3.99
N SER A 103 -4.82 -13.19 4.53
CA SER A 103 -4.40 -13.56 5.88
C SER A 103 -2.86 -13.62 5.96
N PRO A 104 -2.25 -12.97 6.95
CA PRO A 104 -0.81 -13.06 7.16
C PRO A 104 -0.37 -14.40 7.79
N GLY A 105 -1.29 -15.32 8.08
CA GLY A 105 -0.99 -16.62 8.69
C GLY A 105 -1.03 -16.61 10.22
N TYR A 106 -1.48 -15.52 10.83
CA TYR A 106 -1.65 -15.39 12.27
C TYR A 106 -2.85 -14.51 12.61
N ARG A 107 -3.32 -14.60 13.86
CA ARG A 107 -4.42 -13.77 14.36
C ARG A 107 -3.96 -12.32 14.51
N THR A 108 -4.64 -11.40 13.85
CA THR A 108 -4.40 -9.96 13.93
C THR A 108 -5.48 -9.23 14.74
N GLU A 109 -6.67 -9.82 14.80
CA GLU A 109 -7.85 -9.18 15.38
C GLU A 109 -7.86 -9.25 16.90
N ARG A 110 -8.31 -8.15 17.49
CA ARG A 110 -8.54 -8.05 18.96
C ARG A 110 -7.30 -8.31 19.82
N ILE A 111 -6.13 -8.07 19.29
CA ILE A 111 -4.89 -8.08 20.04
C ILE A 111 -4.43 -6.65 20.26
N LEU A 112 -4.29 -6.29 21.52
CA LEU A 112 -3.86 -4.98 21.98
C LEU A 112 -2.44 -5.08 22.55
N ARG A 113 -1.57 -4.17 22.16
CA ARG A 113 -0.29 -3.96 22.83
C ARG A 113 -0.39 -2.75 23.72
N ALA A 114 -0.12 -2.93 25.01
CA ALA A 114 -0.13 -1.88 26.03
C ALA A 114 1.21 -1.79 26.74
N GLU A 115 1.74 -0.58 26.91
CA GLU A 115 2.88 -0.31 27.76
C GLU A 115 2.37 -0.04 29.18
N LEU A 116 2.34 -1.07 30.02
CA LEU A 116 1.87 -0.99 31.41
C LEU A 116 3.02 -0.88 32.42
N LEU A 117 4.27 -0.94 31.98
CA LEU A 117 5.45 -0.74 32.81
C LEU A 117 6.28 0.39 32.23
N HIS A 118 6.21 1.54 32.88
CA HIS A 118 7.02 2.71 32.52
C HIS A 118 8.41 2.60 33.12
N GLU A 119 9.25 1.74 32.54
CA GLU A 119 10.62 1.57 33.02
C GLU A 119 11.60 2.38 32.16
N ASN A 120 12.38 3.20 32.87
CA ASN A 120 13.48 3.89 32.21
C ASN A 120 14.63 2.90 31.98
N LYS A 121 14.80 2.42 30.74
CA LYS A 121 15.79 1.42 30.32
C LYS A 121 17.24 1.75 30.73
N ASN A 122 17.51 3.01 31.06
CA ASN A 122 18.85 3.46 31.48
C ASN A 122 19.19 3.16 32.96
N TYR A 123 18.23 2.77 33.79
CA TYR A 123 18.45 2.55 35.21
C TYR A 123 18.73 1.10 35.61
N LEU A 124 18.52 0.12 34.75
CA LEU A 124 18.67 -1.31 35.08
C LEU A 124 20.09 -1.72 35.51
N ARG A 125 21.10 -0.91 35.21
CA ARG A 125 22.51 -1.19 35.54
C ARG A 125 22.94 -0.72 36.95
N SER A 126 22.15 0.15 37.60
CA SER A 126 22.48 0.77 38.91
C SER A 126 21.25 0.83 39.84
N GLU A 127 20.31 -0.08 39.67
CA GLU A 127 19.08 -0.11 40.49
C GLU A 127 19.37 -0.61 41.87
N THR A 128 18.89 0.13 42.90
CA THR A 128 18.95 -0.34 44.28
C THR A 128 18.00 -1.51 44.50
N GLU A 129 18.31 -2.37 45.48
CA GLU A 129 17.49 -3.55 45.78
C GLU A 129 16.04 -3.18 46.13
N GLU A 130 15.84 -2.06 46.80
CA GLU A 130 14.52 -1.52 47.13
C GLU A 130 13.70 -1.17 45.88
N LYS A 131 14.29 -0.43 44.95
CA LYS A 131 13.62 -0.08 43.65
C LYS A 131 13.31 -1.30 42.80
N ARG A 132 14.20 -2.29 42.81
CA ARG A 132 13.97 -3.56 42.14
C ARG A 132 12.76 -4.31 42.71
N ASN A 133 12.66 -4.34 44.06
CA ASN A 133 11.51 -4.99 44.73
C ASN A 133 10.20 -4.26 44.47
N GLU A 134 10.21 -2.92 44.48
CA GLU A 134 9.04 -2.13 44.10
C GLU A 134 8.59 -2.40 42.64
N ARG A 135 9.54 -2.53 41.75
CA ARG A 135 9.28 -2.87 40.33
C ARG A 135 8.62 -4.24 40.20
N PHE A 136 9.16 -5.25 40.87
CA PHE A 136 8.55 -6.58 40.89
C PHE A 136 7.14 -6.57 41.49
N ALA A 137 6.94 -5.86 42.59
CA ALA A 137 5.62 -5.72 43.20
C ALA A 137 4.60 -5.06 42.25
N ARG A 138 5.01 -4.00 41.54
CA ARG A 138 4.16 -3.37 40.51
C ARG A 138 3.84 -4.33 39.35
N GLN A 139 4.85 -5.05 38.88
CA GLN A 139 4.68 -6.04 37.80
C GLN A 139 3.69 -7.15 38.21
N ASP A 140 3.82 -7.66 39.44
CA ASP A 140 2.91 -8.70 39.93
C ASP A 140 1.48 -8.15 40.14
N ARG A 141 1.36 -6.88 40.56
CA ARG A 141 0.04 -6.23 40.66
C ARG A 141 -0.60 -6.08 39.31
N ILE A 142 0.15 -5.69 38.24
CA ILE A 142 -0.36 -5.62 36.86
C ILE A 142 -0.85 -7.00 36.40
N LYS A 143 -0.04 -8.05 36.60
CA LYS A 143 -0.41 -9.42 36.21
C LYS A 143 -1.69 -9.87 36.93
N GLN A 144 -1.82 -9.55 38.21
CA GLN A 144 -3.02 -9.85 39.00
C GLN A 144 -4.24 -9.15 38.38
N LEU A 145 -4.15 -7.82 38.14
CA LEU A 145 -5.26 -7.05 37.55
C LEU A 145 -5.64 -7.54 36.15
N LEU A 146 -4.67 -7.93 35.33
CA LEU A 146 -4.96 -8.51 34.01
C LEU A 146 -5.70 -9.85 34.14
N ASN A 147 -5.39 -10.68 35.13
CA ASN A 147 -6.09 -11.94 35.39
C ASN A 147 -7.49 -11.73 35.99
N GLU A 148 -7.73 -10.64 36.70
CA GLU A 148 -9.02 -10.31 37.30
C GLU A 148 -10.03 -9.76 36.27
N CYS A 149 -9.57 -9.31 35.10
CA CYS A 149 -10.45 -8.76 34.07
C CYS A 149 -11.16 -9.85 33.27
N PRO A 150 -12.50 -10.02 33.38
CA PRO A 150 -13.22 -11.10 32.70
C PRO A 150 -13.34 -10.93 31.18
N HIS A 151 -12.97 -9.74 30.69
CA HIS A 151 -13.08 -9.40 29.28
C HIS A 151 -11.76 -9.62 28.51
N ILE A 152 -10.69 -10.01 29.23
CA ILE A 152 -9.41 -10.42 28.65
C ILE A 152 -9.48 -11.93 28.40
N GLU A 153 -9.26 -12.34 27.15
CA GLU A 153 -9.19 -13.75 26.76
C GLU A 153 -7.88 -14.38 27.23
N MET A 154 -6.77 -13.72 26.95
CA MET A 154 -5.43 -14.08 27.41
C MET A 154 -4.51 -12.89 27.28
N TRP A 155 -3.38 -12.97 27.97
CA TRP A 155 -2.32 -11.96 27.85
C TRP A 155 -0.94 -12.59 28.01
N MET A 156 0.07 -11.90 27.50
CA MET A 156 1.49 -12.22 27.73
C MET A 156 2.31 -10.93 27.84
N SER A 157 3.40 -10.99 28.59
CA SER A 157 4.42 -9.92 28.56
C SER A 157 5.58 -10.36 27.68
N SER A 158 6.02 -9.51 26.75
CA SER A 158 7.10 -9.86 25.84
C SER A 158 7.75 -8.65 25.21
N HIS A 159 9.06 -8.73 24.97
CA HIS A 159 9.77 -7.82 24.06
C HIS A 159 9.48 -8.12 22.59
N TYR A 160 9.04 -9.33 22.33
CA TYR A 160 8.82 -9.84 20.98
C TYR A 160 7.33 -9.79 20.67
N SER A 161 7.00 -9.10 19.60
CA SER A 161 5.69 -9.26 18.95
C SER A 161 5.89 -9.99 17.64
N ILE A 162 4.80 -10.41 17.01
CA ILE A 162 4.88 -11.11 15.72
C ILE A 162 5.53 -10.25 14.61
N LEU A 163 5.49 -8.92 14.77
CA LEU A 163 6.05 -7.94 13.83
C LEU A 163 7.37 -7.32 14.31
N ARG A 164 7.82 -7.59 15.54
CA ARG A 164 8.96 -6.89 16.16
C ARG A 164 9.82 -7.82 16.98
N GLY A 165 11.08 -7.47 17.08
CA GLY A 165 12.01 -8.12 18.01
C GLY A 165 12.74 -9.33 17.44
N SER A 166 12.56 -9.68 16.17
CA SER A 166 13.35 -10.73 15.52
C SER A 166 14.79 -10.26 15.28
N SER A 167 15.73 -11.17 15.48
CA SER A 167 17.13 -11.00 15.11
C SER A 167 17.48 -11.98 14.00
N ILE A 168 18.43 -11.64 13.13
CA ILE A 168 18.94 -12.61 12.15
C ILE A 168 20.09 -13.35 12.80
N CYS A 169 19.91 -14.66 13.02
CA CYS A 169 20.96 -15.55 13.53
C CYS A 169 21.36 -16.54 12.47
N MET A 170 22.65 -16.87 12.44
CA MET A 170 23.18 -17.93 11.57
C MET A 170 23.00 -19.27 12.28
N LEU A 171 22.09 -20.10 11.76
CA LEU A 171 21.87 -21.44 12.27
C LEU A 171 22.49 -22.48 11.34
N LEU A 172 22.95 -23.57 11.94
CA LEU A 172 23.57 -24.68 11.25
C LEU A 172 22.80 -25.97 11.58
N ASN A 173 22.67 -26.84 10.59
CA ASN A 173 22.17 -28.20 10.81
C ASN A 173 23.29 -29.15 11.26
N ASP A 174 22.99 -30.41 11.40
CA ASP A 174 23.93 -31.50 11.74
C ASP A 174 25.01 -31.74 10.66
N GLN A 175 24.75 -31.31 9.40
CA GLN A 175 25.67 -31.37 8.27
C GLN A 175 26.45 -30.06 8.04
N ASP A 176 26.42 -29.13 9.00
CA ASP A 176 27.05 -27.80 8.92
C ASP A 176 26.52 -26.88 7.78
N THR A 177 25.33 -27.18 7.28
CA THR A 177 24.64 -26.27 6.33
C THR A 177 24.21 -25.01 7.04
N ARG A 178 24.74 -23.87 6.61
CA ARG A 178 24.50 -22.55 7.22
C ARG A 178 23.30 -21.86 6.59
N GLN A 179 22.38 -21.39 7.43
CA GLN A 179 21.21 -20.63 6.97
C GLN A 179 20.96 -19.43 7.88
N PRO A 180 20.79 -18.21 7.30
CA PRO A 180 20.33 -17.05 8.07
C PRO A 180 18.84 -17.20 8.36
N MET A 181 18.47 -17.15 9.63
CA MET A 181 17.08 -17.27 10.07
C MET A 181 16.65 -16.09 10.93
N LEU A 182 15.41 -15.67 10.74
CA LEU A 182 14.76 -14.78 11.68
C LEU A 182 14.54 -15.54 12.99
N THR A 183 15.20 -15.11 14.05
CA THR A 183 15.15 -15.78 15.35
C THR A 183 14.40 -14.91 16.35
N LEU A 184 13.42 -15.51 17.02
CA LEU A 184 12.66 -14.91 18.12
C LEU A 184 12.85 -15.72 19.38
N PHE A 185 12.65 -15.08 20.56
CA PHE A 185 12.73 -15.71 21.88
C PHE A 185 11.38 -15.60 22.59
N PRO A 186 10.33 -16.28 22.09
CA PRO A 186 9.00 -16.16 22.64
C PRO A 186 8.80 -17.06 23.87
N SER A 187 7.80 -16.73 24.67
CA SER A 187 7.19 -17.67 25.62
C SER A 187 6.17 -18.58 24.90
N PRO A 188 5.75 -19.69 25.51
CA PRO A 188 4.76 -20.58 24.92
C PRO A 188 3.41 -19.89 24.57
N GLN A 189 3.02 -18.91 25.37
CA GLN A 189 1.79 -18.14 25.17
C GLN A 189 1.77 -17.37 23.84
N PHE A 190 2.96 -17.07 23.27
CA PHE A 190 3.08 -16.43 21.96
C PHE A 190 2.33 -17.19 20.86
N PHE A 191 2.52 -18.51 20.81
CA PHE A 191 1.89 -19.34 19.79
C PHE A 191 0.37 -19.39 19.94
N GLN A 192 -0.13 -19.39 21.18
CA GLN A 192 -1.56 -19.38 21.47
C GLN A 192 -2.21 -18.01 21.18
N LEU A 193 -1.54 -16.91 21.59
CA LEU A 193 -2.03 -15.54 21.38
C LEU A 193 -2.26 -15.24 19.90
N TYR A 194 -1.30 -15.65 19.07
CA TYR A 194 -1.34 -15.41 17.63
C TYR A 194 -2.02 -16.54 16.82
N ASP A 195 -2.53 -17.56 17.49
CA ASP A 195 -3.16 -18.74 16.86
C ASP A 195 -2.27 -19.39 15.79
N LEU A 196 -0.98 -19.56 16.12
CA LEU A 196 0.00 -20.16 15.20
C LEU A 196 -0.21 -21.67 15.14
N LYS A 197 -0.47 -22.18 13.94
CA LYS A 197 -0.74 -23.60 13.72
C LYS A 197 0.50 -24.45 13.87
N VAL A 198 0.50 -25.38 14.83
CA VAL A 198 1.51 -26.43 14.97
C VAL A 198 1.22 -27.54 13.98
N LEU A 199 2.20 -27.91 13.17
CA LEU A 199 2.11 -28.98 12.17
C LEU A 199 2.58 -30.31 12.71
N GLU A 200 3.72 -30.31 13.43
CA GLU A 200 4.36 -31.50 14.02
C GLU A 200 4.90 -31.15 15.39
N GLY A 201 4.94 -32.11 16.32
CA GLY A 201 5.43 -31.92 17.68
C GLY A 201 4.49 -31.14 18.57
N GLU A 202 5.02 -30.62 19.68
CA GLU A 202 4.26 -29.84 20.66
C GLU A 202 5.09 -28.64 21.16
N ILE A 203 4.42 -27.49 21.36
CA ILE A 203 5.04 -26.34 21.98
C ILE A 203 5.26 -26.59 23.47
N PRO A 204 6.51 -26.54 23.96
CA PRO A 204 6.82 -26.80 25.37
C PRO A 204 6.11 -25.82 26.28
N GLN A 205 5.45 -26.34 27.34
CA GLN A 205 4.75 -25.51 28.34
C GLN A 205 5.50 -25.47 29.69
N LYS A 206 6.41 -26.40 29.92
CA LYS A 206 7.18 -26.52 31.16
C LYS A 206 8.67 -26.47 30.87
N PHE A 207 9.41 -25.77 31.72
CA PHE A 207 10.85 -25.57 31.62
C PHE A 207 11.49 -25.92 32.96
N GLU A 208 12.65 -26.59 32.93
CA GLU A 208 13.38 -27.03 34.13
C GLU A 208 14.24 -25.91 34.76
N GLY A 209 14.12 -24.70 34.25
CA GLY A 209 14.86 -23.54 34.76
C GLY A 209 14.88 -22.37 33.76
N TRP A 210 15.57 -21.31 34.13
CA TRP A 210 15.64 -20.07 33.32
C TRP A 210 16.49 -20.22 32.05
N SER A 211 17.30 -21.28 31.93
CA SER A 211 18.15 -21.59 30.78
C SER A 211 17.67 -22.77 29.95
N ASP A 212 16.52 -23.33 30.26
CA ASP A 212 15.93 -24.43 29.50
C ASP A 212 15.16 -23.88 28.30
N TYR A 213 15.85 -23.68 27.19
CA TYR A 213 15.27 -23.24 25.93
C TYR A 213 15.08 -24.39 24.98
N LYS A 214 14.00 -24.37 24.20
CA LYS A 214 13.67 -25.38 23.18
C LYS A 214 13.57 -24.72 21.81
N MET A 215 14.00 -25.46 20.77
CA MET A 215 13.99 -24.96 19.40
C MET A 215 12.70 -25.35 18.68
N VAL A 216 12.01 -24.37 18.11
CA VAL A 216 10.86 -24.57 17.22
C VAL A 216 11.17 -23.90 15.88
N LEU A 217 10.86 -24.55 14.79
CA LEU A 217 11.08 -24.00 13.45
C LEU A 217 9.75 -23.81 12.71
N ASN A 218 9.72 -22.89 11.74
CA ASN A 218 8.63 -22.91 10.77
C ASN A 218 8.94 -23.87 9.60
N LYS A 219 7.95 -24.18 8.80
CA LYS A 219 8.06 -25.08 7.64
C LYS A 219 9.13 -24.61 6.65
N ALA A 220 9.25 -23.30 6.43
CA ALA A 220 10.28 -22.74 5.54
C ALA A 220 11.69 -22.96 6.09
N ALA A 221 11.90 -22.89 7.41
CA ALA A 221 13.19 -23.18 8.05
C ALA A 221 13.55 -24.67 7.95
N MET A 222 12.60 -25.59 8.18
CA MET A 222 12.79 -27.02 7.96
C MET A 222 13.29 -27.31 6.54
N LYS A 223 12.62 -26.73 5.55
CA LYS A 223 12.99 -26.86 4.15
C LYS A 223 14.38 -26.27 3.86
N ALA A 224 14.69 -25.09 4.41
CA ALA A 224 15.97 -24.43 4.20
C ALA A 224 17.14 -25.20 4.81
N MET A 225 16.90 -25.91 5.92
CA MET A 225 17.87 -26.81 6.56
C MET A 225 17.97 -28.20 5.91
N GLY A 226 17.06 -28.51 4.98
CA GLY A 226 17.05 -29.82 4.29
C GLY A 226 16.37 -30.95 5.06
N TYR A 227 15.63 -30.64 6.14
CA TYR A 227 14.91 -31.62 6.93
C TYR A 227 13.53 -31.92 6.33
N ALA A 228 13.20 -33.22 6.25
CA ALA A 228 11.89 -33.70 5.82
C ALA A 228 10.98 -34.09 7.01
N GLN A 229 11.55 -34.51 8.13
CA GLN A 229 10.84 -34.97 9.33
C GLN A 229 11.39 -34.30 10.58
N LEU A 230 10.52 -34.10 11.57
CA LEU A 230 10.87 -33.44 12.84
C LEU A 230 11.93 -34.24 13.62
N GLU A 231 11.85 -35.57 13.59
CA GLU A 231 12.71 -36.46 14.36
C GLU A 231 14.20 -36.34 13.98
N ASP A 232 14.48 -35.98 12.73
CA ASP A 232 15.84 -35.80 12.21
C ASP A 232 16.38 -34.40 12.37
N ALA A 233 15.55 -33.46 12.86
CA ALA A 233 15.88 -32.07 12.86
C ALA A 233 16.66 -31.62 14.10
N PHE A 234 17.94 -31.33 13.87
CA PHE A 234 18.85 -30.79 14.89
C PHE A 234 19.49 -29.48 14.38
N VAL A 235 19.50 -28.45 15.21
CA VAL A 235 20.08 -27.17 14.85
C VAL A 235 20.97 -26.64 15.95
N ARG A 236 22.00 -25.89 15.57
CA ARG A 236 22.84 -25.09 16.46
C ARG A 236 23.06 -23.71 15.90
N SER A 237 23.39 -22.77 16.74
CA SER A 237 23.77 -21.42 16.30
C SER A 237 25.30 -21.31 16.19
N GLU A 238 25.74 -20.47 15.26
CA GLU A 238 27.17 -20.14 15.13
C GLU A 238 27.67 -19.27 16.31
N SER A 239 26.79 -18.45 16.86
CA SER A 239 27.05 -17.60 18.02
C SER A 239 26.08 -17.94 19.17
N PRO A 240 26.41 -17.67 20.42
CA PRO A 240 25.49 -17.92 21.52
C PRO A 240 24.14 -17.21 21.30
N LEU A 241 23.05 -17.96 21.42
CA LEU A 241 21.69 -17.41 21.36
C LEU A 241 21.26 -16.79 22.68
N TRP A 242 21.74 -17.34 23.79
CA TRP A 242 21.52 -16.83 25.15
C TRP A 242 22.75 -17.09 26.03
N ILE A 243 22.85 -16.31 27.07
CA ILE A 243 23.87 -16.49 28.14
C ILE A 243 23.10 -16.76 29.42
N SER A 244 23.43 -17.85 30.10
CA SER A 244 22.91 -18.22 31.41
C SER A 244 24.03 -18.21 32.44
N VAL A 245 23.67 -18.10 33.72
CA VAL A 245 24.60 -18.22 34.82
C VAL A 245 24.33 -19.54 35.54
N SER A 246 25.32 -20.41 35.58
CA SER A 246 25.22 -21.70 36.25
C SER A 246 25.07 -21.54 37.77
N GLU A 247 24.65 -22.59 38.47
CA GLU A 247 24.60 -22.60 39.96
C GLU A 247 25.96 -22.28 40.62
N LYS A 248 27.04 -22.49 39.88
CA LYS A 248 28.40 -22.16 40.33
C LYS A 248 28.83 -20.71 40.04
N GLY A 249 27.94 -19.90 39.43
CA GLY A 249 28.23 -18.51 39.05
C GLY A 249 29.03 -18.36 37.75
N GLU A 250 29.23 -19.45 37.00
CA GLU A 250 29.91 -19.43 35.68
C GLU A 250 28.95 -19.04 34.61
N MET A 251 29.39 -18.24 33.62
CA MET A 251 28.60 -17.90 32.46
C MET A 251 28.61 -19.09 31.48
N GLU A 252 27.43 -19.60 31.15
CA GLU A 252 27.23 -20.64 30.15
C GLU A 252 26.58 -20.08 28.93
N GLU A 253 27.18 -20.35 27.76
CA GLU A 253 26.68 -19.96 26.45
C GLU A 253 25.77 -21.06 25.91
N GLY A 254 24.51 -20.69 25.60
CA GLY A 254 23.52 -21.62 25.07
C GLY A 254 23.28 -21.45 23.57
N GLY A 255 22.81 -22.52 22.95
CA GLY A 255 22.47 -22.54 21.53
C GLY A 255 23.61 -22.89 20.57
N THR A 256 24.84 -23.01 21.05
CA THR A 256 26.02 -23.35 20.23
C THR A 256 26.19 -24.87 20.02
N LYS A 257 25.55 -25.69 20.85
CA LYS A 257 25.49 -27.16 20.69
C LYS A 257 24.26 -27.55 19.88
N LEU A 258 24.31 -28.66 19.19
CA LEU A 258 23.16 -29.24 18.48
C LEU A 258 22.01 -29.50 19.45
N MET A 259 20.87 -28.94 19.12
CA MET A 259 19.62 -29.05 19.89
C MET A 259 18.55 -29.68 19.00
N PRO A 260 17.73 -30.58 19.53
CA PRO A 260 16.60 -31.10 18.78
C PRO A 260 15.55 -30.03 18.54
N VAL A 261 14.95 -30.05 17.37
CA VAL A 261 13.74 -29.27 17.08
C VAL A 261 12.55 -30.01 17.69
N VAL A 262 11.79 -29.36 18.57
CA VAL A 262 10.69 -29.99 19.32
C VAL A 262 9.34 -29.82 18.66
N ALA A 263 9.18 -28.82 17.81
CA ALA A 263 7.95 -28.61 17.04
C ALA A 263 8.20 -27.85 15.74
N VAL A 264 7.29 -28.05 14.78
CA VAL A 264 7.24 -27.33 13.52
C VAL A 264 5.91 -26.59 13.45
N ILE A 265 5.96 -25.29 13.18
CA ILE A 265 4.77 -24.47 12.95
C ILE A 265 4.58 -24.18 11.46
N ASP A 266 3.35 -23.83 11.11
CA ASP A 266 3.03 -23.38 9.74
C ASP A 266 3.70 -22.03 9.46
N ASP A 267 3.86 -21.74 8.18
CA ASP A 267 4.48 -20.50 7.73
C ASP A 267 3.54 -19.31 7.93
N TYR A 268 4.10 -18.19 8.32
CA TYR A 268 3.40 -16.91 8.38
C TYR A 268 4.28 -15.77 7.86
N TYR A 269 3.69 -14.60 7.62
CA TYR A 269 4.37 -13.42 7.11
C TYR A 269 4.71 -12.44 8.26
N PRO A 270 5.97 -12.43 8.76
CA PRO A 270 6.36 -11.54 9.87
C PRO A 270 6.53 -10.08 9.44
N SER A 271 6.50 -9.82 8.15
CA SER A 271 6.72 -8.51 7.54
C SER A 271 5.72 -8.31 6.39
N HIS A 272 6.01 -7.41 5.50
CA HIS A 272 5.18 -7.13 4.34
C HIS A 272 4.98 -8.39 3.46
N LEU A 273 3.74 -8.68 3.06
CA LEU A 273 3.38 -9.87 2.26
C LEU A 273 4.19 -10.01 0.96
N THR A 274 4.67 -8.90 0.40
CA THR A 274 5.49 -8.92 -0.81
C THR A 274 6.90 -9.45 -0.60
N GLU A 275 7.41 -9.45 0.64
CA GLU A 275 8.73 -9.98 0.97
C GLU A 275 8.78 -11.51 1.02
N GLY A 276 7.62 -12.15 1.07
CA GLY A 276 7.49 -13.60 1.13
C GLY A 276 7.72 -14.20 2.52
N ILE A 277 7.62 -15.52 2.57
CA ILE A 277 7.84 -16.31 3.77
C ILE A 277 9.35 -16.44 3.99
N LYS A 278 9.78 -16.18 5.24
CA LYS A 278 11.17 -16.28 5.65
C LYS A 278 11.38 -17.51 6.54
N PRO A 279 12.55 -18.18 6.46
CA PRO A 279 12.93 -19.19 7.45
C PRO A 279 13.00 -18.57 8.85
N MET A 280 12.28 -19.16 9.80
CA MET A 280 12.17 -18.63 11.17
C MET A 280 12.49 -19.71 12.20
N ALA A 281 13.20 -19.32 13.22
CA ALA A 281 13.51 -20.12 14.39
C ALA A 281 12.96 -19.44 15.66
N PHE A 282 12.39 -20.23 16.54
CA PHE A 282 11.85 -19.78 17.82
C PHE A 282 12.58 -20.50 18.93
N VAL A 283 13.30 -19.73 19.73
CA VAL A 283 13.98 -20.21 20.91
C VAL A 283 13.02 -20.04 22.08
N VAL A 284 12.18 -21.03 22.30
CA VAL A 284 11.09 -20.99 23.26
C VAL A 284 11.63 -21.23 24.67
N GLY A 285 11.34 -20.32 25.57
CA GLY A 285 11.81 -20.38 26.95
C GLY A 285 10.78 -19.87 27.95
N PRO A 286 11.17 -19.84 29.25
CA PRO A 286 10.32 -19.28 30.28
C PRO A 286 10.06 -17.80 30.02
N SER A 287 8.86 -17.33 30.33
CA SER A 287 8.50 -15.91 30.15
C SER A 287 9.41 -15.01 30.98
N SER A 288 10.13 -14.12 30.33
CA SER A 288 10.85 -13.04 31.01
C SER A 288 9.94 -11.82 31.13
N GLY A 289 9.85 -11.22 32.31
CA GLY A 289 9.06 -10.01 32.54
C GLY A 289 9.57 -8.83 31.73
N ASN A 290 8.69 -8.21 30.97
CA ASN A 290 8.98 -7.09 30.08
C ASN A 290 7.92 -5.99 30.21
N SER A 291 8.21 -4.83 29.66
CA SER A 291 7.35 -3.65 29.75
C SER A 291 6.09 -3.72 28.89
N ASP A 292 6.14 -4.45 27.76
CA ASP A 292 5.04 -4.53 26.83
C ASP A 292 4.13 -5.72 27.15
N PHE A 293 2.84 -5.46 27.24
CA PHE A 293 1.81 -6.49 27.40
C PHE A 293 1.02 -6.63 26.12
N LEU A 294 0.94 -7.86 25.61
CA LEU A 294 0.10 -8.24 24.50
C LEU A 294 -1.16 -8.89 25.07
N ILE A 295 -2.31 -8.33 24.77
CA ILE A 295 -3.59 -8.68 25.41
C ILE A 295 -4.60 -9.03 24.32
N ALA A 296 -5.10 -10.27 24.31
CA ALA A 296 -6.21 -10.68 23.50
C ALA A 296 -7.52 -10.35 24.21
N VAL A 297 -8.43 -9.69 23.49
CA VAL A 297 -9.67 -9.17 24.03
C VAL A 297 -10.86 -9.99 23.52
N ASN A 298 -11.83 -10.26 24.40
CA ASN A 298 -13.07 -10.93 24.02
C ASN A 298 -13.85 -10.10 22.97
N PRO A 299 -14.62 -10.73 22.07
CA PRO A 299 -15.44 -10.05 21.09
C PRO A 299 -16.35 -8.99 21.73
N ASP A 300 -16.46 -7.83 21.08
CA ASP A 300 -17.34 -6.71 21.46
C ASP A 300 -17.03 -6.09 22.85
N LYS A 301 -15.84 -6.37 23.42
CA LYS A 301 -15.40 -5.90 24.74
C LYS A 301 -14.20 -4.96 24.69
N GLU A 302 -13.83 -4.48 23.52
CA GLU A 302 -12.62 -3.68 23.30
C GLU A 302 -12.64 -2.38 24.13
N LYS A 303 -13.79 -1.69 24.18
CA LYS A 303 -13.94 -0.44 24.93
C LYS A 303 -13.85 -0.65 26.43
N GLU A 304 -14.48 -1.71 26.94
CA GLU A 304 -14.50 -2.06 28.36
C GLU A 304 -13.09 -2.41 28.86
N VAL A 305 -12.34 -3.16 28.04
CA VAL A 305 -10.93 -3.49 28.36
C VAL A 305 -10.04 -2.23 28.35
N ILE A 306 -10.19 -1.35 27.38
CA ILE A 306 -9.43 -0.10 27.33
C ILE A 306 -9.69 0.77 28.58
N GLU A 307 -10.97 0.91 28.97
CA GLU A 307 -11.34 1.65 30.18
C GLU A 307 -10.78 0.99 31.45
N TYR A 308 -10.83 -0.33 31.51
CA TYR A 308 -10.25 -1.09 32.60
C TYR A 308 -8.72 -0.87 32.70
N LEU A 309 -7.99 -0.96 31.59
CA LEU A 309 -6.56 -0.76 31.55
C LEU A 309 -6.15 0.68 31.91
N LYS A 310 -6.92 1.69 31.47
CA LYS A 310 -6.73 3.08 31.89
C LYS A 310 -6.87 3.26 33.40
N LYS A 311 -7.88 2.58 33.98
CA LYS A 311 -8.09 2.59 35.45
C LYS A 311 -6.94 1.92 36.17
N THR A 312 -6.46 0.80 35.64
CA THR A 312 -5.29 0.06 36.17
C THR A 312 -4.03 0.93 36.17
N GLU A 313 -3.79 1.61 35.04
CA GLU A 313 -2.67 2.55 34.90
C GLU A 313 -2.73 3.66 35.93
N LYS A 314 -3.89 4.29 36.10
CA LYS A 314 -4.14 5.31 37.10
C LYS A 314 -3.94 4.81 38.55
N GLU A 315 -4.36 3.57 38.83
CA GLU A 315 -4.18 2.95 40.15
C GLU A 315 -2.70 2.75 40.47
N ILE A 316 -1.86 2.34 39.53
CA ILE A 316 -0.47 1.94 39.74
C ILE A 316 0.48 3.14 39.69
N TYR A 317 0.28 4.05 38.72
CA TYR A 317 1.24 5.15 38.47
C TYR A 317 0.67 6.54 38.75
N ASN A 318 -0.62 6.65 39.11
CA ASN A 318 -1.31 7.93 39.28
C ASN A 318 -1.17 8.87 38.06
N THR A 319 -1.12 8.29 36.87
CA THR A 319 -1.03 9.01 35.59
C THR A 319 -2.22 8.66 34.71
N GLU A 320 -2.50 9.52 33.72
CA GLU A 320 -3.52 9.28 32.69
C GLU A 320 -2.90 8.97 31.31
N ASP A 321 -1.57 8.83 31.24
CA ASP A 321 -0.82 8.65 30.01
C ASP A 321 -0.81 7.19 29.51
N PHE A 322 -1.97 6.54 29.49
CA PHE A 322 -2.10 5.18 28.98
C PHE A 322 -1.92 5.13 27.46
N THR A 323 -0.89 4.43 27.01
CA THR A 323 -0.60 4.23 25.60
C THR A 323 -0.83 2.79 25.19
N TYR A 324 -1.54 2.63 24.08
CA TYR A 324 -1.81 1.33 23.48
C TYR A 324 -1.85 1.39 21.97
N THR A 325 -1.70 0.25 21.34
CA THR A 325 -1.79 0.12 19.89
C THR A 325 -2.45 -1.22 19.55
N TRP A 326 -3.43 -1.22 18.66
CA TRP A 326 -4.00 -2.45 18.13
C TRP A 326 -3.02 -3.10 17.14
N LEU A 327 -2.92 -4.42 17.18
CA LEU A 327 -2.10 -5.16 16.22
C LEU A 327 -2.57 -4.94 14.77
N THR A 328 -3.89 -4.83 14.57
CA THR A 328 -4.47 -4.47 13.26
C THR A 328 -3.96 -3.14 12.73
N ASP A 329 -3.77 -2.14 13.60
CA ASP A 329 -3.23 -0.84 13.20
C ASP A 329 -1.73 -0.94 12.89
N GLU A 330 -0.99 -1.77 13.62
CA GLU A 330 0.43 -2.04 13.33
C GLU A 330 0.58 -2.75 11.98
N VAL A 331 -0.25 -3.75 11.68
CA VAL A 331 -0.30 -4.42 10.38
C VAL A 331 -0.68 -3.43 9.27
N HIS A 332 -1.70 -2.58 9.49
CA HIS A 332 -2.07 -1.56 8.51
C HIS A 332 -0.97 -0.54 8.22
N LYS A 333 -0.11 -0.24 9.20
CA LYS A 333 1.06 0.63 9.00
C LYS A 333 2.09 0.03 8.07
N LEU A 334 2.21 -1.30 7.99
CA LEU A 334 3.09 -1.97 7.03
C LEU A 334 2.70 -1.64 5.58
N TYR A 335 1.40 -1.46 5.33
CA TYR A 335 0.84 -1.16 3.99
C TYR A 335 0.59 0.33 3.75
N ALA A 336 1.09 1.22 4.61
CA ALA A 336 0.88 2.66 4.47
C ALA A 336 1.45 3.20 3.14
N GLN A 337 2.62 2.72 2.73
CA GLN A 337 3.26 3.10 1.48
C GLN A 337 2.48 2.62 0.25
N ASP A 338 1.93 1.39 0.28
CA ASP A 338 1.09 0.87 -0.81
C ASP A 338 -0.21 1.65 -0.93
N ARG A 339 -0.81 2.00 0.21
CA ARG A 339 -2.01 2.86 0.26
C ARG A 339 -1.73 4.24 -0.33
N GLN A 340 -0.60 4.84 0.03
CA GLN A 340 -0.17 6.13 -0.52
C GLN A 340 0.03 6.04 -2.02
N THR A 341 0.72 5.01 -2.51
CA THR A 341 0.94 4.75 -3.94
C THR A 341 -0.37 4.61 -4.69
N ALA A 342 -1.30 3.79 -4.19
CA ALA A 342 -2.62 3.62 -4.79
C ALA A 342 -3.41 4.93 -4.86
N ASN A 343 -3.38 5.74 -3.78
CA ASN A 343 -4.04 7.04 -3.72
C ASN A 343 -3.44 8.05 -4.71
N ILE A 344 -2.11 8.07 -4.86
CA ILE A 344 -1.41 8.92 -5.83
C ILE A 344 -1.89 8.60 -7.25
N TYR A 345 -1.88 7.33 -7.64
CA TYR A 345 -2.36 6.94 -8.98
C TYR A 345 -3.83 7.24 -9.19
N PHE A 346 -4.66 7.07 -8.16
CA PHE A 346 -6.07 7.42 -8.22
C PHE A 346 -6.30 8.92 -8.48
N VAL A 347 -5.61 9.80 -7.74
CA VAL A 347 -5.70 11.25 -7.91
C VAL A 347 -5.21 11.67 -9.30
N PHE A 348 -4.06 11.16 -9.74
CA PHE A 348 -3.56 11.47 -11.08
C PHE A 348 -4.47 10.94 -12.19
N ALA A 349 -5.07 9.77 -12.03
CA ALA A 349 -6.05 9.25 -12.98
C ALA A 349 -7.29 10.16 -13.07
N LEU A 350 -7.79 10.64 -11.94
CA LEU A 350 -8.91 11.59 -11.90
C LEU A 350 -8.58 12.90 -12.63
N ILE A 351 -7.41 13.48 -12.35
CA ILE A 351 -6.94 14.70 -13.01
C ILE A 351 -6.80 14.46 -14.53
N ALA A 352 -6.22 13.32 -14.92
CA ALA A 352 -6.05 12.96 -16.33
C ALA A 352 -7.39 12.81 -17.06
N ILE A 353 -8.42 12.25 -16.41
CA ILE A 353 -9.79 12.18 -16.94
C ILE A 353 -10.34 13.57 -17.18
N ILE A 354 -10.24 14.47 -16.21
CA ILE A 354 -10.74 15.85 -16.33
C ILE A 354 -10.06 16.56 -17.49
N ILE A 355 -8.73 16.47 -17.59
CA ILE A 355 -7.97 17.09 -18.69
C ILE A 355 -8.38 16.48 -20.03
N SER A 356 -8.56 15.14 -20.09
CA SER A 356 -9.02 14.45 -21.30
C SER A 356 -10.42 14.91 -21.75
N CYS A 357 -11.33 15.07 -20.80
CA CYS A 357 -12.67 15.62 -21.08
C CYS A 357 -12.60 17.05 -21.66
N LEU A 358 -11.77 17.91 -21.06
CA LEU A 358 -11.59 19.28 -21.54
C LEU A 358 -10.94 19.33 -22.92
N GLY A 359 -9.93 18.50 -23.17
CA GLY A 359 -9.28 18.39 -24.47
C GLY A 359 -10.24 17.90 -25.56
N LEU A 360 -10.98 16.83 -25.28
CA LEU A 360 -12.00 16.30 -26.19
C LEU A 360 -13.13 17.32 -26.42
N PHE A 361 -13.57 18.00 -25.35
CA PHE A 361 -14.59 19.05 -25.43
C PHE A 361 -14.15 20.16 -26.38
N GLY A 362 -12.95 20.72 -26.22
CA GLY A 362 -12.42 21.77 -27.07
C GLY A 362 -12.31 21.36 -28.53
N LEU A 363 -11.80 20.14 -28.78
CA LEU A 363 -11.64 19.61 -30.13
C LEU A 363 -12.97 19.30 -30.81
N SER A 364 -13.89 18.66 -30.11
CA SER A 364 -15.19 18.31 -30.67
C SER A 364 -16.05 19.57 -30.96
N LEU A 365 -15.97 20.59 -30.08
CA LEU A 365 -16.61 21.88 -30.34
C LEU A 365 -16.09 22.55 -31.61
N PHE A 366 -14.78 22.53 -31.81
CA PHE A 366 -14.16 23.08 -33.02
C PHE A 366 -14.56 22.28 -34.28
N ASP A 367 -14.52 20.94 -34.21
CA ASP A 367 -14.93 20.07 -35.30
C ASP A 367 -16.41 20.25 -35.72
N ILE A 368 -17.28 20.42 -34.73
CA ILE A 368 -18.71 20.66 -34.94
C ILE A 368 -18.89 22.04 -35.62
N ARG A 369 -18.19 23.10 -35.14
CA ARG A 369 -18.29 24.43 -35.79
C ARG A 369 -17.84 24.42 -37.23
N GLN A 370 -16.75 23.73 -37.56
CA GLN A 370 -16.28 23.62 -38.93
C GLN A 370 -17.26 22.86 -39.87
N ARG A 371 -18.08 22.00 -39.28
CA ARG A 371 -19.03 21.17 -40.04
C ARG A 371 -20.47 21.62 -39.90
N TYR A 372 -20.74 22.81 -39.36
CA TYR A 372 -22.11 23.30 -39.17
C TYR A 372 -22.94 23.24 -40.44
N ARG A 373 -22.37 23.63 -41.57
CA ARG A 373 -23.05 23.59 -42.88
C ARG A 373 -23.36 22.14 -43.32
N GLU A 374 -22.40 21.23 -43.17
CA GLU A 374 -22.61 19.80 -43.48
C GLU A 374 -23.73 19.21 -42.63
N ILE A 375 -23.67 19.52 -41.29
CA ILE A 375 -24.68 19.07 -40.33
C ILE A 375 -26.05 19.66 -40.65
N ALA A 376 -26.14 20.95 -40.98
CA ALA A 376 -27.39 21.60 -41.36
C ALA A 376 -28.02 21.00 -42.63
N ILE A 377 -27.23 20.79 -43.69
CA ILE A 377 -27.69 20.16 -44.95
C ILE A 377 -28.20 18.73 -44.70
N ARG A 378 -27.48 17.94 -43.94
CA ARG A 378 -27.89 16.56 -43.60
C ARG A 378 -29.17 16.54 -42.77
N LYS A 379 -29.32 17.49 -41.80
CA LYS A 379 -30.52 17.62 -40.99
C LYS A 379 -31.75 17.97 -41.83
N VAL A 380 -31.60 18.90 -42.80
CA VAL A 380 -32.67 19.26 -43.72
C VAL A 380 -33.04 18.06 -44.61
N ASN A 381 -32.05 17.21 -44.95
CA ASN A 381 -32.29 15.96 -45.73
C ASN A 381 -32.74 14.78 -44.83
N GLY A 382 -33.16 15.01 -43.58
CA GLY A 382 -33.76 14.00 -42.71
C GLY A 382 -32.78 13.11 -41.91
N ALA A 383 -31.49 13.47 -41.85
CA ALA A 383 -30.53 12.71 -41.02
C ALA A 383 -30.87 12.80 -39.55
N GLY A 384 -30.91 11.64 -38.89
CA GLY A 384 -31.15 11.54 -37.43
C GLY A 384 -29.95 11.90 -36.60
N MET A 385 -30.16 12.08 -35.30
CA MET A 385 -29.09 12.35 -34.31
C MET A 385 -28.03 11.24 -34.26
N LYS A 386 -28.43 9.98 -34.50
CA LYS A 386 -27.54 8.81 -34.54
C LYS A 386 -26.52 8.93 -35.68
N ASP A 387 -26.95 9.38 -36.86
CA ASP A 387 -26.07 9.51 -38.04
C ASP A 387 -25.01 10.60 -37.81
N LEU A 388 -25.40 11.70 -37.20
CA LEU A 388 -24.50 12.80 -36.83
C LEU A 388 -23.50 12.37 -35.77
N TYR A 389 -23.95 11.60 -34.78
CA TYR A 389 -23.08 11.04 -33.73
C TYR A 389 -22.05 10.07 -34.35
N LEU A 390 -22.47 9.09 -35.15
CA LEU A 390 -21.57 8.13 -35.77
C LEU A 390 -20.53 8.80 -36.68
N LEU A 391 -20.92 9.86 -37.39
CA LEU A 391 -20.01 10.62 -38.24
C LEU A 391 -18.88 11.28 -37.47
N LEU A 392 -19.20 11.90 -36.31
CA LEU A 392 -18.25 12.61 -35.51
C LEU A 392 -17.44 11.68 -34.58
N PHE A 393 -18.09 10.68 -34.01
CA PHE A 393 -17.48 9.81 -33.05
C PHE A 393 -16.52 8.79 -33.66
N ARG A 394 -16.75 8.38 -34.93
CA ARG A 394 -15.91 7.38 -35.62
C ARG A 394 -14.42 7.70 -35.63
N LYS A 395 -14.04 8.99 -35.68
CA LYS A 395 -12.62 9.39 -35.62
C LYS A 395 -12.05 9.33 -34.22
N TYR A 396 -12.84 9.66 -33.17
CA TYR A 396 -12.41 9.61 -31.79
C TYR A 396 -12.22 8.17 -31.32
N ILE A 397 -13.11 7.26 -31.71
CA ILE A 397 -12.96 5.82 -31.42
C ILE A 397 -11.65 5.25 -31.99
N LYS A 398 -11.25 5.68 -33.20
CA LYS A 398 -9.96 5.26 -33.77
C LYS A 398 -8.78 5.76 -32.91
N VAL A 399 -8.82 7.00 -32.48
CA VAL A 399 -7.76 7.59 -31.63
C VAL A 399 -7.70 6.88 -30.28
N ILE A 400 -8.86 6.61 -29.65
CA ILE A 400 -8.94 5.85 -28.40
C ILE A 400 -8.38 4.43 -28.59
N GLY A 401 -8.78 3.74 -29.67
CA GLY A 401 -8.28 2.40 -29.98
C GLY A 401 -6.76 2.35 -30.16
N CYS A 402 -6.21 3.28 -30.95
CA CYS A 402 -4.75 3.39 -31.13
C CYS A 402 -4.03 3.74 -29.80
N ALA A 403 -4.60 4.65 -29.02
CA ALA A 403 -4.05 5.01 -27.71
C ALA A 403 -4.08 3.82 -26.74
N PHE A 404 -5.15 3.03 -26.77
CA PHE A 404 -5.29 1.82 -25.95
C PHE A 404 -4.24 0.76 -26.33
N VAL A 405 -4.03 0.52 -27.61
CA VAL A 405 -3.01 -0.44 -28.09
C VAL A 405 -1.60 -0.07 -27.64
N LEU A 406 -1.30 1.22 -27.53
CA LEU A 406 0.02 1.68 -27.02
C LEU A 406 0.06 1.71 -25.49
N ALA A 407 -1.00 2.15 -24.82
CA ALA A 407 -1.02 2.33 -23.37
C ALA A 407 -1.01 0.98 -22.61
N VAL A 408 -1.67 -0.06 -23.12
CA VAL A 408 -1.74 -1.37 -22.46
C VAL A 408 -0.37 -2.03 -22.30
N PRO A 409 0.46 -2.18 -23.34
CA PRO A 409 1.80 -2.74 -23.19
C PRO A 409 2.69 -1.91 -22.25
N LEU A 410 2.59 -0.57 -22.34
CA LEU A 410 3.36 0.33 -21.50
C LEU A 410 2.95 0.19 -20.01
N ALA A 411 1.64 0.15 -19.72
CA ALA A 411 1.14 -0.09 -18.37
C ALA A 411 1.57 -1.46 -17.84
N HIS A 412 1.48 -2.50 -18.67
CA HIS A 412 1.92 -3.85 -18.30
C HIS A 412 3.41 -3.88 -17.94
N TYR A 413 4.24 -3.23 -18.74
CA TYR A 413 5.68 -3.11 -18.50
C TYR A 413 6.00 -2.38 -17.19
N LEU A 414 5.33 -1.24 -16.92
CA LEU A 414 5.54 -0.48 -15.68
C LEU A 414 5.10 -1.27 -14.44
N ILE A 415 3.96 -1.96 -14.52
CA ILE A 415 3.49 -2.83 -13.44
C ILE A 415 4.48 -3.98 -13.22
N TYR A 416 4.96 -4.61 -14.28
CA TYR A 416 5.95 -5.67 -14.19
C TYR A 416 7.23 -5.17 -13.51
N MET A 417 7.79 -4.03 -13.94
CA MET A 417 8.99 -3.43 -13.31
C MET A 417 8.79 -3.15 -11.82
N TYR A 418 7.62 -2.63 -11.44
CA TYR A 418 7.34 -2.32 -10.03
C TYR A 418 7.17 -3.59 -9.18
N THR A 419 6.58 -4.63 -9.74
CA THR A 419 6.22 -5.85 -8.99
C THR A 419 7.16 -7.02 -9.20
N GLN A 420 8.31 -6.84 -9.88
CA GLN A 420 9.23 -7.94 -10.17
C GLN A 420 9.75 -8.62 -8.91
N ASP A 421 10.02 -7.85 -7.85
CA ASP A 421 10.55 -8.33 -6.58
C ASP A 421 9.46 -8.80 -5.60
N PHE A 422 8.17 -8.67 -5.97
CA PHE A 422 7.07 -9.07 -5.11
C PHE A 422 6.84 -10.58 -5.20
N VAL A 423 6.92 -11.27 -4.07
CA VAL A 423 6.58 -12.68 -3.97
C VAL A 423 5.06 -12.88 -4.14
N LEU A 424 4.26 -12.08 -3.45
CA LEU A 424 2.80 -12.07 -3.59
C LEU A 424 2.34 -10.85 -4.38
N LYS A 425 1.78 -11.10 -5.55
CA LYS A 425 1.20 -10.09 -6.44
C LYS A 425 -0.07 -10.58 -7.09
N THR A 426 -1.00 -9.65 -7.32
CA THR A 426 -2.22 -9.98 -8.05
C THR A 426 -1.96 -10.07 -9.55
N PRO A 427 -2.54 -11.06 -10.25
CA PRO A 427 -2.45 -11.09 -11.71
C PRO A 427 -3.22 -9.92 -12.33
N ILE A 428 -2.66 -9.36 -13.40
CA ILE A 428 -3.34 -8.34 -14.20
C ILE A 428 -4.40 -9.05 -15.04
N GLY A 429 -5.65 -9.02 -14.57
CA GLY A 429 -6.76 -9.62 -15.30
C GLY A 429 -7.21 -8.78 -16.51
N ILE A 430 -7.67 -9.42 -17.56
CA ILE A 430 -8.28 -8.77 -18.74
C ILE A 430 -9.41 -7.81 -18.36
N GLY A 431 -10.10 -8.07 -17.26
CA GLY A 431 -11.17 -7.22 -16.72
C GLY A 431 -10.77 -5.77 -16.45
N ILE A 432 -9.51 -5.52 -16.01
CA ILE A 432 -9.02 -4.14 -15.79
C ILE A 432 -8.96 -3.39 -17.12
N TYR A 433 -8.41 -4.00 -18.16
CA TYR A 433 -8.31 -3.38 -19.49
C TYR A 433 -9.69 -3.09 -20.10
N LEU A 434 -10.62 -4.02 -19.97
CA LEU A 434 -11.99 -3.85 -20.45
C LEU A 434 -12.74 -2.76 -19.67
N ALA A 435 -12.56 -2.70 -18.35
CA ALA A 435 -13.15 -1.66 -17.51
C ALA A 435 -12.64 -0.27 -17.90
N VAL A 436 -11.32 -0.11 -18.08
CA VAL A 436 -10.72 1.16 -18.50
C VAL A 436 -11.21 1.57 -19.89
N LEU A 437 -11.26 0.62 -20.84
CA LEU A 437 -11.78 0.90 -22.20
C LEU A 437 -13.25 1.34 -22.14
N ALA A 438 -14.07 0.68 -21.32
CA ALA A 438 -15.47 1.03 -21.15
C ALA A 438 -15.63 2.43 -20.53
N ILE A 439 -14.87 2.75 -19.49
CA ILE A 439 -14.91 4.06 -18.82
C ILE A 439 -14.52 5.18 -19.79
N ILE A 440 -13.40 5.06 -20.48
CA ILE A 440 -12.94 6.07 -21.43
C ILE A 440 -13.93 6.23 -22.58
N SER A 441 -14.46 5.12 -23.12
CA SER A 441 -15.45 5.15 -24.19
C SER A 441 -16.75 5.80 -23.73
N PHE A 442 -17.21 5.50 -22.52
CA PHE A 442 -18.41 6.10 -21.94
C PHE A 442 -18.25 7.61 -21.73
N ILE A 443 -17.16 8.05 -21.11
CA ILE A 443 -16.88 9.47 -20.87
C ILE A 443 -16.76 10.24 -22.19
N SER A 444 -16.01 9.69 -23.15
CA SER A 444 -15.82 10.31 -24.45
C SER A 444 -17.14 10.39 -25.24
N SER A 445 -17.94 9.33 -25.21
CA SER A 445 -19.26 9.32 -25.83
C SER A 445 -20.19 10.36 -25.22
N SER A 446 -20.27 10.41 -23.89
CA SER A 446 -21.12 11.37 -23.17
C SER A 446 -20.75 12.82 -23.50
N THR A 447 -19.44 13.12 -23.57
CA THR A 447 -18.94 14.47 -23.90
C THR A 447 -19.35 14.85 -25.35
N VAL A 448 -19.18 13.95 -26.31
CA VAL A 448 -19.50 14.21 -27.71
C VAL A 448 -21.02 14.30 -27.94
N ILE A 449 -21.81 13.40 -27.33
CA ILE A 449 -23.29 13.41 -27.43
C ILE A 449 -23.85 14.73 -26.91
N TRP A 450 -23.38 15.18 -25.74
CA TRP A 450 -23.83 16.45 -25.14
C TRP A 450 -23.59 17.63 -26.07
N GLN A 451 -22.43 17.70 -26.73
CA GLN A 451 -22.10 18.77 -27.67
C GLN A 451 -22.92 18.70 -28.98
N ILE A 452 -23.13 17.50 -29.52
CA ILE A 452 -23.94 17.31 -30.72
C ILE A 452 -25.38 17.73 -30.42
N HIS A 453 -25.91 17.36 -29.24
CA HIS A 453 -27.25 17.75 -28.82
C HIS A 453 -27.37 19.30 -28.78
N LYS A 454 -26.40 19.98 -28.19
CA LYS A 454 -26.34 21.45 -28.15
C LYS A 454 -26.23 22.06 -29.55
N ALA A 455 -25.43 21.49 -30.45
CA ALA A 455 -25.27 21.96 -31.81
C ALA A 455 -26.54 21.72 -32.68
N ALA A 456 -27.24 20.64 -32.43
CA ALA A 456 -28.48 20.30 -33.16
C ALA A 456 -29.68 21.18 -32.76
N GLN A 457 -29.60 21.88 -31.63
CA GLN A 457 -30.63 22.86 -31.22
C GLN A 457 -30.50 24.18 -31.97
N ILE A 458 -29.39 24.44 -32.65
CA ILE A 458 -29.21 25.67 -33.45
C ILE A 458 -30.07 25.58 -34.70
N ASP A 459 -30.81 26.65 -35.00
CA ASP A 459 -31.71 26.76 -36.15
C ASP A 459 -30.91 26.70 -37.47
N PRO A 460 -31.14 25.69 -38.35
CA PRO A 460 -30.45 25.57 -39.62
C PRO A 460 -30.60 26.77 -40.53
N ALA A 461 -31.76 27.44 -40.48
CA ALA A 461 -32.05 28.64 -41.29
C ALA A 461 -31.12 29.79 -40.98
N LYS A 462 -30.74 29.99 -39.68
CA LYS A 462 -29.81 31.03 -39.29
C LYS A 462 -28.38 30.79 -39.77
N ILE A 463 -27.95 29.52 -39.85
CA ILE A 463 -26.61 29.14 -40.32
C ILE A 463 -26.46 29.36 -41.82
N ILE A 464 -27.52 29.04 -42.63
CA ILE A 464 -27.50 29.16 -44.09
C ILE A 464 -27.62 30.65 -44.50
N ARG A 465 -28.25 31.50 -43.67
CA ARG A 465 -28.50 32.92 -43.97
C ARG A 465 -27.39 33.87 -43.50
N SER A 466 -26.44 33.42 -42.69
CA SER A 466 -25.34 34.22 -42.10
C SER A 466 -24.13 34.39 -43.02
N GLU A 467 -24.26 34.07 -44.29
CA GLU A 467 -23.42 34.52 -45.41
C GLU A 467 -24.27 35.49 -46.30
#